data_51b8a0092ccaddf16ff1a3396e3d5e01
#
_entry.id   51b8a0092ccaddf16ff1a3396e3d5e01
#
_cell.length_a   1.000
_cell.length_b   1.000
_cell.length_c   1.000
_cell.angle_alpha   90.00
_cell.angle_beta   90.00
_cell.angle_gamma   90.00
#
_symmetry.space_group_name_H-M   'P 1'
#
loop_
_entity.id
_entity.type
_entity.pdbx_description
1 polymer ?
#
loop_
_entity_poly.entity_id
_entity_poly.type
_entity_poly.pdbx_seq_one_letter_code
_entity_poly.pdbx_strand_id
1 'polypeptide(L)'
;MKSSIIIDMNLFEIFITQPILNLLLVIYNFIGDFGFTIIIFTLIVRFLMWPLTKSQLHQSKVMRKLQPELQKIRKNTKGNKQLETLQMMELYRKHNFKPFRSMLTLFIQLPILLTIFSVMRIVVNSPDQISKWVYQPVAQMGRVSEVISHKKLDPKFLGVIDLTDAAVPLNDFSSGFMMVIVLGLAVSQWYMMKQLQPKNEKRRVRDIFKEAAEGKEPNQSELNAAVSSNMNMLIPAILLFVMSGLYGALTFYYLISNIIQIIQQKYVFSIDSKEMDEIASESLKKKLRNAKEAVVVKNISVKPPKKDNKEKTGGSNIRRIKAKDKKRR
;
A
#
# COMPACT_ATOMS: atom_id res chain seq x y z
N MET A 1 47.65 -15.47 20.75
CA MET A 1 47.33 -14.20 20.11
C MET A 1 46.02 -14.38 19.33
N LYS A 2 44.89 -14.11 19.97
CA LYS A 2 43.59 -14.00 19.27
C LYS A 2 43.44 -12.54 18.89
N SER A 3 43.98 -12.17 17.72
CA SER A 3 43.70 -10.86 17.13
C SER A 3 42.22 -10.76 16.88
N SER A 4 41.61 -9.85 17.58
CA SER A 4 40.26 -9.31 17.36
C SER A 4 40.14 -8.91 15.90
N ILE A 5 39.56 -9.79 15.09
CA ILE A 5 38.98 -9.39 13.83
C ILE A 5 37.63 -8.72 14.21
N ILE A 6 37.72 -7.50 14.72
CA ILE A 6 36.60 -6.57 14.72
C ILE A 6 36.47 -6.17 13.25
N ILE A 7 35.68 -6.94 12.53
CA ILE A 7 35.27 -6.59 11.20
C ILE A 7 34.46 -5.32 11.37
N ASP A 8 34.73 -4.33 10.53
CA ASP A 8 33.86 -3.15 10.32
C ASP A 8 32.48 -3.60 9.78
N MET A 9 31.70 -4.29 10.62
CA MET A 9 30.31 -4.59 10.32
C MET A 9 29.52 -3.31 10.51
N ASN A 10 28.92 -2.81 9.44
CA ASN A 10 28.03 -1.68 9.50
C ASN A 10 26.86 -1.99 10.45
N LEU A 11 26.36 -0.99 11.17
CA LEU A 11 25.20 -1.13 12.05
C LEU A 11 24.00 -1.85 11.37
N PHE A 12 23.82 -1.62 10.09
CA PHE A 12 22.84 -2.31 9.28
C PHE A 12 23.07 -3.83 9.23
N GLU A 13 24.30 -4.23 9.09
CA GLU A 13 24.68 -5.65 9.01
C GLU A 13 24.42 -6.36 10.34
N ILE A 14 24.78 -5.76 11.46
CA ILE A 14 24.61 -6.35 12.80
C ILE A 14 23.12 -6.42 13.19
N PHE A 15 22.37 -5.33 12.97
CA PHE A 15 20.99 -5.25 13.47
C PHE A 15 19.94 -5.81 12.52
N ILE A 16 20.25 -5.97 11.22
CA ILE A 16 19.26 -6.38 10.22
C ILE A 16 19.72 -7.63 9.48
N THR A 17 20.91 -7.59 8.85
CA THR A 17 21.38 -8.71 8.01
C THR A 17 21.64 -9.96 8.85
N GLN A 18 22.36 -9.82 9.94
CA GLN A 18 22.73 -10.95 10.79
C GLN A 18 21.51 -11.66 11.43
N PRO A 19 20.53 -10.98 12.06
CA PRO A 19 19.32 -11.64 12.58
C PRO A 19 18.51 -12.35 11.50
N ILE A 20 18.37 -11.72 10.32
CA ILE A 20 17.60 -12.29 9.21
C ILE A 20 18.32 -13.53 8.64
N LEU A 21 19.63 -13.48 8.45
CA LEU A 21 20.42 -14.63 8.03
C LEU A 21 20.28 -15.79 9.02
N ASN A 22 20.41 -15.51 10.31
CA ASN A 22 20.27 -16.54 11.34
C ASN A 22 18.86 -17.14 11.38
N LEU A 23 17.82 -16.33 11.21
CA LEU A 23 16.45 -16.83 11.10
C LEU A 23 16.29 -17.74 9.87
N LEU A 24 16.84 -17.35 8.71
CA LEU A 24 16.83 -18.21 7.52
C LEU A 24 17.56 -19.52 7.76
N LEU A 25 18.74 -19.50 8.39
CA LEU A 25 19.51 -20.71 8.70
C LEU A 25 18.79 -21.62 9.71
N VAL A 26 18.12 -21.06 10.72
CA VAL A 26 17.28 -21.83 11.65
C VAL A 26 16.17 -22.55 10.89
N ILE A 27 15.44 -21.86 10.02
CA ILE A 27 14.39 -22.46 9.20
C ILE A 27 14.97 -23.55 8.29
N TYR A 28 16.10 -23.25 7.63
CA TYR A 28 16.80 -24.20 6.77
C TYR A 28 17.24 -25.46 7.50
N ASN A 29 17.68 -25.32 8.75
CA ASN A 29 18.07 -26.47 9.58
C ASN A 29 16.94 -27.51 9.72
N PHE A 30 15.70 -27.06 9.86
CA PHE A 30 14.55 -27.96 10.01
C PHE A 30 14.07 -28.52 8.67
N ILE A 31 14.12 -27.75 7.59
CA ILE A 31 13.53 -28.09 6.30
C ILE A 31 14.53 -28.74 5.36
N GLY A 32 15.74 -28.20 5.26
CA GLY A 32 16.79 -28.70 4.37
C GLY A 32 16.64 -28.30 2.90
N ASP A 33 15.62 -27.51 2.54
CA ASP A 33 15.40 -26.97 1.20
C ASP A 33 15.34 -25.44 1.27
N PHE A 34 16.13 -24.76 0.43
CA PHE A 34 16.28 -23.32 0.52
C PHE A 34 15.04 -22.56 -0.01
N GLY A 35 14.36 -23.10 -1.00
CA GLY A 35 13.14 -22.49 -1.52
C GLY A 35 12.00 -22.52 -0.50
N PHE A 36 11.78 -23.66 0.16
CA PHE A 36 10.81 -23.75 1.27
C PHE A 36 11.22 -22.87 2.46
N THR A 37 12.52 -22.73 2.72
CA THR A 37 13.03 -21.78 3.71
C THR A 37 12.60 -20.37 3.42
N ILE A 38 12.72 -19.90 2.16
CA ILE A 38 12.27 -18.58 1.72
C ILE A 38 10.75 -18.44 1.88
N ILE A 39 9.97 -19.45 1.53
CA ILE A 39 8.50 -19.43 1.68
C ILE A 39 8.12 -19.21 3.14
N ILE A 40 8.66 -20.00 4.06
CA ILE A 40 8.32 -19.93 5.50
C ILE A 40 8.83 -18.62 6.10
N PHE A 41 10.04 -18.22 5.76
CA PHE A 41 10.58 -16.92 6.15
C PHE A 41 9.65 -15.77 5.70
N THR A 42 9.19 -15.81 4.44
CA THR A 42 8.27 -14.81 3.90
C THR A 42 6.94 -14.78 4.64
N LEU A 43 6.39 -15.95 4.99
CA LEU A 43 5.17 -16.06 5.78
C LEU A 43 5.34 -15.44 7.17
N ILE A 44 6.44 -15.75 7.87
CA ILE A 44 6.74 -15.19 9.20
C ILE A 44 6.84 -13.67 9.12
N VAL A 45 7.63 -13.14 8.18
CA VAL A 45 7.79 -11.69 7.99
C VAL A 45 6.46 -11.02 7.66
N ARG A 46 5.66 -11.59 6.76
CA ARG A 46 4.35 -11.04 6.38
C ARG A 46 3.34 -11.07 7.51
N PHE A 47 3.39 -12.11 8.35
CA PHE A 47 2.56 -12.17 9.54
C PHE A 47 2.97 -11.11 10.58
N LEU A 48 4.27 -10.96 10.82
CA LEU A 48 4.79 -9.93 11.71
C LEU A 48 4.43 -8.50 11.22
N MET A 49 4.47 -8.30 9.91
CA MET A 49 4.10 -7.02 9.28
C MET A 49 2.59 -6.81 9.15
N TRP A 50 1.75 -7.77 9.55
CA TRP A 50 0.30 -7.70 9.37
C TRP A 50 -0.35 -6.42 9.89
N PRO A 51 -0.11 -5.95 11.15
CA PRO A 51 -0.73 -4.74 11.66
C PRO A 51 -0.36 -3.49 10.82
N LEU A 52 0.87 -3.44 10.32
CA LEU A 52 1.33 -2.36 9.47
C LEU A 52 0.65 -2.42 8.10
N THR A 53 0.59 -3.60 7.48
CA THR A 53 -0.08 -3.84 6.19
C THR A 53 -1.56 -3.47 6.26
N LYS A 54 -2.26 -3.88 7.32
CA LYS A 54 -3.67 -3.51 7.56
C LYS A 54 -3.85 -2.00 7.60
N SER A 55 -3.00 -1.31 8.35
CA SER A 55 -3.03 0.14 8.45
C SER A 55 -2.77 0.85 7.11
N GLN A 56 -1.82 0.35 6.32
CA GLN A 56 -1.50 0.86 4.99
C GLN A 56 -2.67 0.69 4.02
N LEU A 57 -3.28 -0.49 4.00
CA LEU A 57 -4.43 -0.78 3.14
C LEU A 57 -5.64 0.09 3.48
N HIS A 58 -5.89 0.33 4.77
CA HIS A 58 -6.91 1.27 5.20
C HIS A 58 -6.64 2.69 4.69
N GLN A 59 -5.40 3.20 4.83
CA GLN A 59 -5.02 4.51 4.28
C GLN A 59 -5.19 4.58 2.75
N SER A 60 -4.83 3.51 2.03
CA SER A 60 -5.03 3.44 0.57
C SER A 60 -6.51 3.52 0.19
N LYS A 61 -7.40 2.93 0.97
CA LYS A 61 -8.85 3.01 0.77
C LYS A 61 -9.39 4.43 1.03
N VAL A 62 -8.93 5.08 2.10
CA VAL A 62 -9.26 6.48 2.39
C VAL A 62 -8.82 7.37 1.23
N MET A 63 -7.58 7.22 0.75
CA MET A 63 -7.06 7.98 -0.38
C MET A 63 -7.91 7.80 -1.64
N ARG A 64 -8.38 6.58 -1.94
CA ARG A 64 -9.30 6.33 -3.07
C ARG A 64 -10.61 7.10 -2.94
N LYS A 65 -11.18 7.18 -1.73
CA LYS A 65 -12.41 7.94 -1.48
C LYS A 65 -12.21 9.44 -1.63
N LEU A 66 -11.03 9.95 -1.28
CA LEU A 66 -10.69 11.37 -1.39
C LEU A 66 -10.35 11.84 -2.81
N GLN A 67 -10.08 10.92 -3.75
CA GLN A 67 -9.72 11.25 -5.14
C GLN A 67 -10.66 12.25 -5.82
N PRO A 68 -12.01 12.11 -5.78
CA PRO A 68 -12.90 13.05 -6.43
C PRO A 68 -12.84 14.46 -5.80
N GLU A 69 -12.64 14.55 -4.48
CA GLU A 69 -12.48 15.84 -3.80
C GLU A 69 -11.13 16.49 -4.12
N LEU A 70 -10.07 15.70 -4.18
CA LEU A 70 -8.74 16.16 -4.61
C LEU A 70 -8.76 16.69 -6.05
N GLN A 71 -9.50 16.05 -6.95
CA GLN A 71 -9.68 16.55 -8.31
C GLN A 71 -10.45 17.88 -8.36
N LYS A 72 -11.48 18.04 -7.52
CA LYS A 72 -12.20 19.31 -7.40
C LYS A 72 -11.27 20.44 -6.90
N ILE A 73 -10.46 20.16 -5.85
CA ILE A 73 -9.47 21.11 -5.34
C ILE A 73 -8.52 21.55 -6.46
N ARG A 74 -7.94 20.60 -7.19
CA ARG A 74 -7.03 20.89 -8.31
C ARG A 74 -7.66 21.76 -9.40
N LYS A 75 -8.91 21.47 -9.76
CA LYS A 75 -9.65 22.28 -10.75
C LYS A 75 -9.95 23.69 -10.24
N ASN A 76 -10.30 23.83 -8.97
CA ASN A 76 -10.71 25.11 -8.40
C ASN A 76 -9.54 26.04 -8.11
N THR A 77 -8.36 25.51 -7.83
CA THR A 77 -7.16 26.30 -7.50
C THR A 77 -6.48 26.92 -8.73
N LYS A 78 -6.90 26.53 -9.96
CA LYS A 78 -6.44 27.11 -11.25
C LYS A 78 -4.90 27.28 -11.36
N GLY A 79 -4.13 26.31 -10.84
CA GLY A 79 -2.67 26.31 -10.90
C GLY A 79 -1.97 27.03 -9.73
N ASN A 80 -2.69 27.63 -8.80
CA ASN A 80 -2.10 28.15 -7.57
C ASN A 80 -1.68 27.01 -6.64
N LYS A 81 -0.40 26.60 -6.74
CA LYS A 81 0.17 25.46 -5.99
C LYS A 81 0.12 25.63 -4.48
N GLN A 82 0.25 26.85 -3.97
CA GLN A 82 0.18 27.11 -2.53
C GLN A 82 -1.23 26.85 -1.99
N LEU A 83 -2.23 27.42 -2.66
CA LEU A 83 -3.64 27.23 -2.29
C LEU A 83 -4.06 25.76 -2.44
N GLU A 84 -3.62 25.08 -3.51
CA GLU A 84 -3.86 23.65 -3.72
C GLU A 84 -3.30 22.83 -2.56
N THR A 85 -2.04 23.08 -2.18
CA THR A 85 -1.39 22.34 -1.09
C THR A 85 -2.11 22.56 0.23
N LEU A 86 -2.50 23.81 0.55
CA LEU A 86 -3.24 24.12 1.77
C LEU A 86 -4.59 23.39 1.81
N GLN A 87 -5.37 23.43 0.74
CA GLN A 87 -6.67 22.77 0.68
C GLN A 87 -6.54 21.24 0.71
N MET A 88 -5.51 20.68 0.07
CA MET A 88 -5.22 19.25 0.16
C MET A 88 -4.84 18.82 1.58
N MET A 89 -4.01 19.60 2.28
CA MET A 89 -3.63 19.33 3.67
C MET A 89 -4.85 19.40 4.61
N GLU A 90 -5.74 20.37 4.41
CA GLU A 90 -6.98 20.50 5.16
C GLU A 90 -7.89 19.28 4.94
N LEU A 91 -8.05 18.84 3.69
CA LEU A 91 -8.81 17.64 3.34
C LEU A 91 -8.22 16.39 4.00
N TYR A 92 -6.90 16.21 3.96
CA TYR A 92 -6.22 15.10 4.62
C TYR A 92 -6.42 15.12 6.14
N ARG A 93 -6.34 16.30 6.76
CA ARG A 93 -6.57 16.47 8.19
C ARG A 93 -8.01 16.14 8.58
N LYS A 94 -9.00 16.61 7.81
CA LYS A 94 -10.42 16.33 8.01
C LYS A 94 -10.74 14.83 8.00
N HIS A 95 -10.05 14.07 7.16
CA HIS A 95 -10.25 12.63 7.00
C HIS A 95 -9.21 11.76 7.74
N ASN A 96 -8.42 12.35 8.65
CA ASN A 96 -7.34 11.66 9.37
C ASN A 96 -6.39 10.87 8.46
N PHE A 97 -6.21 11.33 7.22
CA PHE A 97 -5.31 10.70 6.26
C PHE A 97 -3.85 11.09 6.56
N LYS A 98 -2.98 10.07 6.68
CA LYS A 98 -1.55 10.23 6.97
C LYS A 98 -0.72 9.72 5.78
N PRO A 99 -0.30 10.58 4.84
CA PRO A 99 0.36 10.16 3.60
C PRO A 99 1.67 9.41 3.85
N PHE A 100 2.44 9.78 4.87
CA PHE A 100 3.72 9.13 5.20
C PHE A 100 3.56 7.69 5.73
N ARG A 101 2.38 7.31 6.21
CA ARG A 101 2.14 5.96 6.72
C ARG A 101 2.18 4.90 5.63
N SER A 102 1.82 5.26 4.40
CA SER A 102 1.93 4.37 3.25
C SER A 102 3.39 4.12 2.84
N MET A 103 4.29 5.07 3.10
CA MET A 103 5.72 4.94 2.79
C MET A 103 6.47 4.05 3.79
N LEU A 104 5.94 3.89 5.01
CA LEU A 104 6.60 3.11 6.06
C LEU A 104 6.84 1.66 5.64
N THR A 105 5.93 1.08 4.87
CA THR A 105 6.10 -0.29 4.34
C THR A 105 7.31 -0.38 3.40
N LEU A 106 7.55 0.64 2.57
CA LEU A 106 8.72 0.69 1.69
C LEU A 106 10.02 0.73 2.51
N PHE A 107 10.06 1.55 3.57
CA PHE A 107 11.23 1.63 4.46
C PHE A 107 11.54 0.31 5.18
N ILE A 108 10.52 -0.50 5.49
CA ILE A 108 10.74 -1.82 6.09
C ILE A 108 11.09 -2.86 5.01
N GLN A 109 10.51 -2.76 3.83
CA GLN A 109 10.76 -3.69 2.74
C GLN A 109 12.20 -3.64 2.20
N LEU A 110 12.80 -2.42 2.12
CA LEU A 110 14.14 -2.24 1.60
C LEU A 110 15.21 -2.99 2.41
N PRO A 111 15.27 -2.91 3.75
CA PRO A 111 16.19 -3.71 4.54
C PRO A 111 16.08 -5.21 4.31
N ILE A 112 14.86 -5.73 4.23
CA ILE A 112 14.64 -7.16 3.98
C ILE A 112 15.19 -7.56 2.60
N LEU A 113 14.91 -6.77 1.58
CA LEU A 113 15.42 -6.99 0.23
C LEU A 113 16.95 -6.99 0.19
N LEU A 114 17.56 -5.95 0.77
CA LEU A 114 19.02 -5.82 0.81
C LEU A 114 19.68 -6.97 1.57
N THR A 115 19.02 -7.44 2.63
CA THR A 115 19.52 -8.60 3.40
C THR A 115 19.45 -9.88 2.58
N ILE A 116 18.34 -10.18 1.92
CA ILE A 116 18.23 -11.38 1.06
C ILE A 116 19.28 -11.32 -0.05
N PHE A 117 19.48 -10.15 -0.66
CA PHE A 117 20.53 -9.94 -1.64
C PHE A 117 21.92 -10.22 -1.06
N SER A 118 22.22 -9.69 0.14
CA SER A 118 23.50 -9.91 0.83
C SER A 118 23.72 -11.38 1.19
N VAL A 119 22.67 -12.06 1.67
CA VAL A 119 22.72 -13.51 1.95
C VAL A 119 23.06 -14.29 0.68
N MET A 120 22.36 -14.01 -0.43
CA MET A 120 22.63 -14.69 -1.69
C MET A 120 24.05 -14.42 -2.19
N ARG A 121 24.53 -13.18 -2.08
CA ARG A 121 25.90 -12.83 -2.42
C ARG A 121 26.94 -13.61 -1.58
N ILE A 122 26.70 -13.77 -0.28
CA ILE A 122 27.56 -14.55 0.60
C ILE A 122 27.53 -16.03 0.20
N VAL A 123 26.33 -16.60 -0.02
CA VAL A 123 26.16 -18.00 -0.42
C VAL A 123 26.89 -18.31 -1.73
N VAL A 124 26.79 -17.41 -2.72
CA VAL A 124 27.36 -17.62 -4.06
C VAL A 124 28.84 -17.29 -4.13
N ASN A 125 29.25 -16.11 -3.62
CA ASN A 125 30.58 -15.57 -3.86
C ASN A 125 31.57 -15.79 -2.70
N SER A 126 31.07 -16.00 -1.48
CA SER A 126 31.91 -16.04 -0.29
C SER A 126 31.35 -17.00 0.77
N PRO A 127 31.09 -18.26 0.44
CA PRO A 127 30.43 -19.21 1.36
C PRO A 127 31.29 -19.50 2.62
N ASP A 128 32.59 -19.31 2.56
CA ASP A 128 33.51 -19.38 3.69
C ASP A 128 33.26 -18.29 4.75
N GLN A 129 32.61 -17.22 4.38
CA GLN A 129 32.27 -16.13 5.30
C GLN A 129 30.97 -16.35 6.08
N ILE A 130 30.16 -17.35 5.73
CA ILE A 130 28.90 -17.66 6.44
C ILE A 130 29.13 -17.77 7.95
N SER A 131 30.20 -18.47 8.35
CA SER A 131 30.55 -18.67 9.77
C SER A 131 30.74 -17.40 10.57
N LYS A 132 31.10 -16.29 9.92
CA LYS A 132 31.31 -14.98 10.59
C LYS A 132 29.99 -14.32 10.99
N TRP A 133 28.89 -14.66 10.30
CA TRP A 133 27.59 -14.04 10.45
C TRP A 133 26.63 -14.85 11.32
N VAL A 134 26.98 -16.11 11.58
CA VAL A 134 26.09 -17.04 12.29
C VAL A 134 26.29 -16.91 13.80
N TYR A 135 25.20 -16.84 14.55
CA TYR A 135 25.22 -16.87 16.01
C TYR A 135 25.67 -18.25 16.52
N GLN A 136 26.42 -18.26 17.60
CA GLN A 136 26.98 -19.49 18.20
C GLN A 136 25.93 -20.61 18.40
N PRO A 137 24.72 -20.32 18.94
CA PRO A 137 23.70 -21.35 19.09
C PRO A 137 23.21 -21.93 17.75
N VAL A 138 23.12 -21.09 16.71
CA VAL A 138 22.69 -21.48 15.38
C VAL A 138 23.77 -22.29 14.66
N ALA A 139 25.05 -21.91 14.84
CA ALA A 139 26.19 -22.61 14.25
C ALA A 139 26.31 -24.07 14.71
N GLN A 140 25.80 -24.38 15.89
CA GLN A 140 25.82 -25.74 16.47
C GLN A 140 24.67 -26.65 16.00
N MET A 141 23.70 -26.10 15.26
CA MET A 141 22.60 -26.89 14.71
C MET A 141 23.09 -27.78 13.58
N GLY A 142 22.59 -29.00 13.50
CA GLY A 142 23.09 -30.07 12.64
C GLY A 142 23.39 -29.69 11.21
N ARG A 143 22.38 -29.31 10.42
CA ARG A 143 22.57 -28.89 9.01
C ARG A 143 23.34 -27.58 8.87
N VAL A 144 23.16 -26.64 9.81
CA VAL A 144 23.93 -25.39 9.78
C VAL A 144 25.40 -25.65 10.04
N SER A 145 25.73 -26.56 10.98
CA SER A 145 27.10 -27.01 11.23
C SER A 145 27.72 -27.65 9.98
N GLU A 146 26.96 -28.45 9.24
CA GLU A 146 27.40 -29.02 7.96
C GLU A 146 27.65 -27.92 6.91
N VAL A 147 26.74 -26.96 6.77
CA VAL A 147 26.92 -25.82 5.87
C VAL A 147 28.19 -25.04 6.18
N ILE A 148 28.48 -24.82 7.47
CA ILE A 148 29.70 -24.12 7.91
C ILE A 148 30.95 -24.96 7.63
N SER A 149 30.90 -26.26 7.92
CA SER A 149 32.04 -27.18 7.77
C SER A 149 32.39 -27.41 6.30
N HIS A 150 31.38 -27.61 5.46
CA HIS A 150 31.57 -27.81 4.03
C HIS A 150 31.66 -26.49 3.24
N LYS A 151 31.46 -25.37 3.90
CA LYS A 151 31.41 -24.03 3.27
C LYS A 151 30.48 -23.96 2.06
N LYS A 152 29.37 -24.70 2.14
CA LYS A 152 28.42 -24.83 1.03
C LYS A 152 27.00 -24.95 1.55
N LEU A 153 26.14 -24.02 1.16
CA LEU A 153 24.71 -24.11 1.32
C LEU A 153 24.10 -24.52 -0.03
N ASP A 154 23.22 -25.49 -0.04
CA ASP A 154 22.48 -25.87 -1.25
C ASP A 154 21.35 -24.83 -1.50
N PRO A 155 21.47 -23.98 -2.52
CA PRO A 155 20.49 -22.93 -2.80
C PRO A 155 19.29 -23.43 -3.61
N LYS A 156 19.16 -24.73 -3.82
CA LYS A 156 18.14 -25.31 -4.69
C LYS A 156 16.77 -25.33 -4.03
N PHE A 157 15.76 -25.20 -4.89
CA PHE A 157 14.37 -25.45 -4.57
C PHE A 157 13.94 -26.78 -5.19
N LEU A 158 13.35 -27.66 -4.38
CA LEU A 158 12.96 -29.03 -4.75
C LEU A 158 14.12 -29.85 -5.36
N GLY A 159 15.36 -29.52 -5.02
CA GLY A 159 16.56 -30.19 -5.50
C GLY A 159 16.87 -29.96 -6.99
N VAL A 160 16.04 -29.22 -7.73
CA VAL A 160 16.14 -29.07 -9.20
C VAL A 160 16.43 -27.61 -9.62
N ILE A 161 15.76 -26.64 -8.99
CA ILE A 161 15.77 -25.26 -9.42
C ILE A 161 16.80 -24.48 -8.60
N ASP A 162 17.86 -24.02 -9.24
CA ASP A 162 18.89 -23.21 -8.58
C ASP A 162 18.41 -21.77 -8.40
N LEU A 163 18.23 -21.36 -7.14
CA LEU A 163 17.79 -20.01 -6.77
C LEU A 163 18.90 -18.96 -6.83
N THR A 164 20.13 -19.36 -7.17
CA THR A 164 21.22 -18.43 -7.47
C THR A 164 21.15 -17.93 -8.90
N ASP A 165 20.50 -18.70 -9.81
CA ASP A 165 20.38 -18.33 -11.20
C ASP A 165 19.48 -17.10 -11.38
N ALA A 166 19.88 -16.25 -12.32
CA ALA A 166 19.03 -15.18 -12.81
C ALA A 166 18.12 -15.69 -13.94
N ALA A 167 17.04 -14.97 -14.22
CA ALA A 167 16.15 -15.31 -15.33
C ALA A 167 16.78 -15.04 -16.71
N VAL A 168 17.77 -14.16 -16.75
CA VAL A 168 18.52 -13.80 -17.98
C VAL A 168 20.01 -13.88 -17.69
N PRO A 169 20.80 -14.52 -18.58
CA PRO A 169 20.41 -15.16 -19.85
C PRO A 169 19.70 -16.52 -19.67
N LEU A 170 18.86 -16.89 -20.65
CA LEU A 170 18.14 -18.18 -20.65
C LEU A 170 19.09 -19.30 -21.13
N ASN A 171 19.82 -19.89 -20.21
CA ASN A 171 20.86 -20.88 -20.51
C ASN A 171 20.42 -22.33 -20.22
N ASP A 172 19.52 -22.52 -19.26
CA ASP A 172 19.13 -23.81 -18.74
C ASP A 172 17.68 -23.83 -18.22
N PHE A 173 17.28 -24.98 -17.63
CA PHE A 173 15.95 -25.15 -17.06
C PHE A 173 15.68 -24.20 -15.88
N SER A 174 16.69 -23.96 -15.03
CA SER A 174 16.55 -23.06 -13.87
C SER A 174 16.27 -21.63 -14.29
N SER A 175 17.03 -21.10 -15.25
CA SER A 175 16.83 -19.72 -15.77
C SER A 175 15.48 -19.59 -16.49
N GLY A 176 15.05 -20.62 -17.24
CA GLY A 176 13.71 -20.68 -17.84
C GLY A 176 12.59 -20.65 -16.81
N PHE A 177 12.73 -21.42 -15.73
CA PHE A 177 11.78 -21.42 -14.62
C PHE A 177 11.77 -20.04 -13.89
N MET A 178 12.94 -19.45 -13.67
CA MET A 178 13.04 -18.11 -13.09
C MET A 178 12.35 -17.04 -13.95
N MET A 179 12.40 -17.17 -15.29
CA MET A 179 11.67 -16.27 -16.19
C MET A 179 10.15 -16.38 -15.96
N VAL A 180 9.60 -17.58 -15.78
CA VAL A 180 8.17 -17.77 -15.44
C VAL A 180 7.84 -17.10 -14.09
N ILE A 181 8.72 -17.20 -13.10
CA ILE A 181 8.55 -16.55 -11.80
C ILE A 181 8.57 -15.02 -11.94
N VAL A 182 9.49 -14.46 -12.73
CA VAL A 182 9.58 -13.02 -13.03
C VAL A 182 8.30 -12.51 -13.70
N LEU A 183 7.78 -13.25 -14.67
CA LEU A 183 6.50 -12.93 -15.32
C LEU A 183 5.33 -13.00 -14.32
N GLY A 184 5.28 -14.04 -13.51
CA GLY A 184 4.29 -14.16 -12.42
C GLY A 184 4.37 -13.01 -11.43
N LEU A 185 5.59 -12.57 -11.08
CA LEU A 185 5.83 -11.40 -10.24
C LEU A 185 5.28 -10.12 -10.89
N ALA A 186 5.55 -9.88 -12.17
CA ALA A 186 5.06 -8.71 -12.88
C ALA A 186 3.51 -8.70 -12.95
N VAL A 187 2.89 -9.85 -13.22
CA VAL A 187 1.43 -10.00 -13.24
C VAL A 187 0.83 -9.76 -11.85
N SER A 188 1.43 -10.35 -10.80
CA SER A 188 0.97 -10.15 -9.42
C SER A 188 1.08 -8.69 -8.98
N GLN A 189 2.15 -8.01 -9.35
CA GLN A 189 2.37 -6.60 -9.09
C GLN A 189 1.35 -5.71 -9.81
N TRP A 190 1.11 -5.98 -11.10
CA TRP A 190 0.08 -5.30 -11.87
C TRP A 190 -1.32 -5.47 -11.26
N TYR A 191 -1.67 -6.70 -10.86
CA TYR A 191 -2.94 -7.00 -10.23
C TYR A 191 -3.12 -6.24 -8.91
N MET A 192 -2.08 -6.23 -8.07
CA MET A 192 -2.07 -5.53 -6.80
C MET A 192 -2.25 -4.01 -6.98
N MET A 193 -1.53 -3.42 -7.95
CA MET A 193 -1.68 -2.01 -8.28
C MET A 193 -3.07 -1.67 -8.83
N LYS A 194 -3.63 -2.53 -9.69
CA LYS A 194 -5.00 -2.35 -10.21
C LYS A 194 -6.03 -2.32 -9.10
N GLN A 195 -5.86 -3.11 -8.04
CA GLN A 195 -6.77 -3.08 -6.89
C GLN A 195 -6.69 -1.77 -6.09
N LEU A 196 -5.53 -1.12 -6.06
CA LEU A 196 -5.31 0.14 -5.34
C LEU A 196 -5.75 1.37 -6.13
N GLN A 197 -5.94 1.25 -7.44
CA GLN A 197 -6.34 2.38 -8.29
C GLN A 197 -7.79 2.82 -8.03
N PRO A 198 -8.05 4.14 -7.99
CA PRO A 198 -9.41 4.65 -8.03
C PRO A 198 -10.05 4.33 -9.38
N LYS A 199 -11.35 4.04 -9.37
CA LYS A 199 -12.16 3.86 -10.60
C LYS A 199 -12.47 5.23 -11.24
N ASN A 200 -11.45 5.94 -11.69
CA ASN A 200 -11.65 7.20 -12.40
C ASN A 200 -11.67 6.99 -13.91
N GLU A 201 -12.42 7.85 -14.61
CA GLU A 201 -12.40 7.93 -16.06
C GLU A 201 -10.97 8.11 -16.54
N LYS A 202 -10.47 7.12 -17.25
CA LYS A 202 -9.12 7.09 -17.79
C LYS A 202 -9.08 7.97 -19.04
N ARG A 203 -8.74 9.25 -18.91
CA ARG A 203 -8.19 9.94 -20.07
C ARG A 203 -6.87 9.24 -20.43
N ARG A 204 -6.79 8.73 -21.66
CA ARG A 204 -5.57 8.07 -22.14
C ARG A 204 -4.50 9.14 -22.38
N VAL A 205 -3.24 8.84 -22.03
CA VAL A 205 -2.11 9.72 -22.37
C VAL A 205 -2.08 10.05 -23.86
N ARG A 206 -2.47 9.09 -24.71
CA ARG A 206 -2.61 9.29 -26.14
C ARG A 206 -3.56 10.44 -26.50
N ASP A 207 -4.65 10.60 -25.76
CA ASP A 207 -5.63 11.67 -26.03
C ASP A 207 -5.07 13.04 -25.64
N ILE A 208 -4.26 13.09 -24.58
CA ILE A 208 -3.56 14.31 -24.13
C ILE A 208 -2.45 14.70 -25.13
N PHE A 209 -1.69 13.74 -25.62
CA PHE A 209 -0.68 13.98 -26.68
C PHE A 209 -1.34 14.44 -27.98
N LYS A 210 -2.51 13.92 -28.33
CA LYS A 210 -3.25 14.33 -29.52
C LYS A 210 -3.78 15.78 -29.37
N GLU A 211 -4.33 16.12 -28.21
CA GLU A 211 -4.76 17.50 -27.89
C GLU A 211 -3.58 18.47 -27.88
N ALA A 212 -2.41 18.06 -27.37
CA ALA A 212 -1.19 18.86 -27.42
C ALA A 212 -0.67 19.05 -28.85
N ALA A 213 -0.78 18.03 -29.69
CA ALA A 213 -0.43 18.12 -31.12
C ALA A 213 -1.42 19.01 -31.89
N GLU A 214 -2.65 19.18 -31.43
CA GLU A 214 -3.67 20.07 -31.96
C GLU A 214 -3.52 21.53 -31.46
N GLY A 215 -2.43 21.85 -30.72
CA GLY A 215 -2.13 23.22 -30.24
C GLY A 215 -2.89 23.65 -28.97
N LYS A 216 -3.59 22.73 -28.31
CA LYS A 216 -4.20 22.99 -27.02
C LYS A 216 -3.18 22.79 -25.91
N GLU A 217 -2.94 23.80 -25.09
CA GLU A 217 -2.08 23.64 -23.91
C GLU A 217 -2.68 22.58 -22.97
N PRO A 218 -1.97 21.44 -22.78
CA PRO A 218 -2.47 20.39 -21.89
C PRO A 218 -2.49 20.92 -20.45
N ASN A 219 -3.63 20.80 -19.80
CA ASN A 219 -3.77 21.18 -18.40
C ASN A 219 -2.81 20.34 -17.54
N GLN A 220 -1.93 21.00 -16.79
CA GLN A 220 -0.89 20.36 -15.98
C GLN A 220 -1.47 19.31 -15.00
N SER A 221 -2.72 19.48 -14.56
CA SER A 221 -3.43 18.50 -13.74
C SER A 221 -3.80 17.22 -14.51
N GLU A 222 -4.06 17.34 -15.81
CA GLU A 222 -4.36 16.21 -16.71
C GLU A 222 -3.10 15.45 -17.08
N LEU A 223 -2.00 16.15 -17.33
CA LEU A 223 -0.68 15.54 -17.49
C LEU A 223 -0.26 14.74 -16.25
N ASN A 224 -0.40 15.34 -15.06
CA ASN A 224 -0.06 14.64 -13.81
C ASN A 224 -0.96 13.43 -13.56
N ALA A 225 -2.25 13.49 -13.89
CA ALA A 225 -3.17 12.36 -13.77
C ALA A 225 -2.82 11.24 -14.78
N ALA A 226 -2.44 11.61 -15.99
CA ALA A 226 -2.04 10.67 -17.02
C ALA A 226 -0.69 10.02 -16.71
N VAL A 227 0.29 10.79 -16.23
CA VAL A 227 1.58 10.28 -15.74
C VAL A 227 1.35 9.32 -14.57
N SER A 228 0.53 9.68 -13.59
CA SER A 228 0.20 8.81 -12.45
C SER A 228 -0.49 7.52 -12.88
N SER A 229 -1.36 7.56 -13.89
CA SER A 229 -2.03 6.35 -14.40
C SER A 229 -1.07 5.41 -15.14
N ASN A 230 -0.07 5.96 -15.82
CA ASN A 230 0.95 5.19 -16.53
C ASN A 230 2.08 4.70 -15.63
N MET A 231 2.41 5.43 -14.56
CA MET A 231 3.36 4.96 -13.55
C MET A 231 2.96 3.59 -13.00
N ASN A 232 1.67 3.32 -12.90
CA ASN A 232 1.16 2.02 -12.43
C ASN A 232 1.43 0.86 -13.41
N MET A 233 1.67 1.16 -14.68
CA MET A 233 2.07 0.17 -15.67
C MET A 233 3.60 0.10 -15.83
N LEU A 234 4.26 1.23 -15.58
CA LEU A 234 5.71 1.35 -15.67
C LEU A 234 6.41 0.60 -14.52
N ILE A 235 5.89 0.66 -13.30
CA ILE A 235 6.49 -0.01 -12.12
C ILE A 235 6.59 -1.53 -12.31
N PRO A 236 5.55 -2.28 -12.73
CA PRO A 236 5.69 -3.70 -13.04
C PRO A 236 6.70 -4.00 -14.15
N ALA A 237 6.77 -3.14 -15.17
CA ALA A 237 7.74 -3.30 -16.26
C ALA A 237 9.18 -3.08 -15.79
N ILE A 238 9.44 -2.05 -14.99
CA ILE A 238 10.76 -1.81 -14.38
C ILE A 238 11.13 -2.98 -13.46
N LEU A 239 10.18 -3.45 -12.65
CA LEU A 239 10.41 -4.56 -11.75
C LEU A 239 10.76 -5.85 -12.52
N LEU A 240 10.06 -6.12 -13.62
CA LEU A 240 10.36 -7.25 -14.51
C LEU A 240 11.80 -7.15 -15.04
N PHE A 241 12.18 -5.98 -15.56
CA PHE A 241 13.53 -5.78 -16.11
C PHE A 241 14.61 -5.93 -15.03
N VAL A 242 14.45 -5.32 -13.87
CA VAL A 242 15.43 -5.37 -12.78
C VAL A 242 15.54 -6.79 -12.20
N MET A 243 14.39 -7.44 -11.92
CA MET A 243 14.37 -8.76 -11.30
C MET A 243 14.85 -9.87 -12.21
N SER A 244 14.78 -9.70 -13.54
CA SER A 244 15.28 -10.71 -14.47
C SER A 244 16.81 -10.90 -14.42
N GLY A 245 17.54 -9.88 -13.98
CA GLY A 245 19.01 -9.92 -13.83
C GLY A 245 19.51 -10.17 -12.40
N LEU A 246 18.61 -10.34 -11.42
CA LEU A 246 18.97 -10.60 -10.04
C LEU A 246 18.84 -12.08 -9.69
N TYR A 247 19.44 -12.49 -8.55
CA TYR A 247 19.33 -13.86 -8.02
C TYR A 247 17.86 -14.30 -7.93
N GLY A 248 17.58 -15.52 -8.40
CA GLY A 248 16.24 -16.09 -8.41
C GLY A 248 15.58 -16.13 -7.04
N ALA A 249 16.36 -16.30 -5.98
CA ALA A 249 15.88 -16.23 -4.60
C ALA A 249 15.15 -14.92 -4.26
N LEU A 250 15.63 -13.77 -4.77
CA LEU A 250 14.95 -12.49 -4.57
C LEU A 250 13.62 -12.45 -5.29
N THR A 251 13.63 -12.86 -6.55
CA THR A 251 12.42 -12.89 -7.39
C THR A 251 11.38 -13.82 -6.77
N PHE A 252 11.81 -14.98 -6.29
CA PHE A 252 10.98 -15.97 -5.61
C PHE A 252 10.39 -15.41 -4.33
N TYR A 253 11.22 -14.78 -3.47
CA TYR A 253 10.75 -14.08 -2.28
C TYR A 253 9.68 -13.02 -2.61
N TYR A 254 9.92 -12.19 -3.63
CA TYR A 254 8.98 -11.15 -4.03
C TYR A 254 7.66 -11.70 -4.55
N LEU A 255 7.70 -12.76 -5.34
CA LEU A 255 6.49 -13.42 -5.85
C LEU A 255 5.64 -13.95 -4.69
N ILE A 256 6.23 -14.73 -3.77
CA ILE A 256 5.54 -15.26 -2.58
C ILE A 256 4.99 -14.11 -1.73
N SER A 257 5.81 -13.10 -1.50
CA SER A 257 5.45 -11.89 -0.77
C SER A 257 4.24 -11.18 -1.39
N ASN A 258 4.18 -11.03 -2.72
CA ASN A 258 3.06 -10.42 -3.43
C ASN A 258 1.78 -11.27 -3.35
N ILE A 259 1.90 -12.59 -3.49
CA ILE A 259 0.75 -13.51 -3.37
C ILE A 259 0.11 -13.36 -1.98
N ILE A 260 0.92 -13.40 -0.92
CA ILE A 260 0.42 -13.22 0.44
C ILE A 260 -0.22 -11.83 0.59
N GLN A 261 0.40 -10.78 0.06
CA GLN A 261 -0.12 -9.41 0.12
C GLN A 261 -1.46 -9.27 -0.62
N ILE A 262 -1.63 -9.93 -1.76
CA ILE A 262 -2.91 -9.94 -2.50
C ILE A 262 -4.02 -10.58 -1.65
N ILE A 263 -3.71 -11.68 -0.95
CA ILE A 263 -4.64 -12.35 -0.04
C ILE A 263 -5.01 -11.41 1.12
N GLN A 264 -4.00 -10.82 1.75
CA GLN A 264 -4.16 -9.85 2.84
C GLN A 264 -5.01 -8.65 2.41
N GLN A 265 -4.77 -8.11 1.22
CA GLN A 265 -5.50 -6.98 0.65
C GLN A 265 -6.98 -7.31 0.43
N LYS A 266 -7.28 -8.47 -0.17
CA LYS A 266 -8.66 -8.94 -0.35
C LYS A 266 -9.38 -9.07 0.99
N TYR A 267 -8.71 -9.65 1.99
CA TYR A 267 -9.26 -9.84 3.32
C TYR A 267 -9.60 -8.50 4.00
N VAL A 268 -8.66 -7.55 4.03
CA VAL A 268 -8.89 -6.22 4.61
C VAL A 268 -10.02 -5.47 3.90
N PHE A 269 -10.03 -5.50 2.56
CA PHE A 269 -11.08 -4.81 1.81
C PHE A 269 -12.46 -5.44 1.99
N SER A 270 -12.57 -6.74 2.22
CA SER A 270 -13.84 -7.41 2.47
C SER A 270 -14.42 -7.04 3.84
N ILE A 271 -13.61 -6.94 4.87
CA ILE A 271 -14.04 -6.52 6.22
C ILE A 271 -14.52 -5.07 6.19
N ASP A 272 -13.69 -4.18 5.67
CA ASP A 272 -14.03 -2.75 5.59
C ASP A 272 -15.30 -2.49 4.77
N SER A 273 -15.62 -3.31 3.74
CA SER A 273 -16.86 -3.13 2.99
C SER A 273 -18.09 -3.51 3.82
N LYS A 274 -18.00 -4.60 4.59
CA LYS A 274 -19.09 -5.02 5.50
C LYS A 274 -19.37 -3.98 6.59
N GLU A 275 -18.33 -3.48 7.26
CA GLU A 275 -18.49 -2.39 8.24
C GLU A 275 -19.14 -1.14 7.64
N MET A 276 -18.78 -0.78 6.41
CA MET A 276 -19.39 0.36 5.70
C MET A 276 -20.85 0.11 5.35
N ASP A 277 -21.21 -1.10 4.95
CA ASP A 277 -22.60 -1.47 4.64
C ASP A 277 -23.45 -1.51 5.91
N GLU A 278 -22.90 -1.96 7.04
CA GLU A 278 -23.55 -1.92 8.35
C GLU A 278 -23.82 -0.47 8.80
N ILE A 279 -22.80 0.40 8.77
CA ILE A 279 -22.93 1.83 9.12
C ILE A 279 -23.93 2.53 8.19
N ALA A 280 -23.91 2.23 6.89
CA ALA A 280 -24.85 2.78 5.94
C ALA A 280 -26.28 2.32 6.24
N SER A 281 -26.50 1.04 6.57
CA SER A 281 -27.79 0.49 6.93
C SER A 281 -28.33 1.06 8.26
N GLU A 282 -27.49 1.24 9.26
CA GLU A 282 -27.86 1.89 10.51
C GLU A 282 -28.22 3.37 10.33
N SER A 283 -27.44 4.08 9.52
CA SER A 283 -27.74 5.49 9.21
C SER A 283 -29.06 5.66 8.45
N LEU A 284 -29.37 4.75 7.54
CA LEU A 284 -30.64 4.68 6.83
C LEU A 284 -31.82 4.34 7.78
N LYS A 285 -31.65 3.35 8.66
CA LYS A 285 -32.61 3.00 9.70
C LYS A 285 -32.90 4.18 10.61
N LYS A 286 -31.85 4.91 11.04
CA LYS A 286 -31.97 6.11 11.87
C LYS A 286 -32.72 7.25 11.15
N LYS A 287 -32.40 7.50 9.88
CA LYS A 287 -33.13 8.49 9.04
C LYS A 287 -34.61 8.11 8.83
N LEU A 288 -34.89 6.84 8.58
CA LEU A 288 -36.29 6.35 8.43
C LEU A 288 -37.07 6.44 9.76
N ARG A 289 -36.43 6.17 10.90
CA ARG A 289 -37.06 6.33 12.21
C ARG A 289 -37.38 7.79 12.49
N ASN A 290 -36.44 8.70 12.28
CA ASN A 290 -36.65 10.14 12.45
C ASN A 290 -37.71 10.69 11.49
N ALA A 291 -37.77 10.21 10.26
CA ALA A 291 -38.79 10.58 9.31
C ALA A 291 -40.18 10.08 9.74
N LYS A 292 -40.31 8.85 10.26
CA LYS A 292 -41.55 8.33 10.82
C LYS A 292 -42.02 9.12 12.05
N GLU A 293 -41.10 9.46 12.97
CA GLU A 293 -41.40 10.30 14.14
C GLU A 293 -41.84 11.71 13.73
N ALA A 294 -41.23 12.31 12.70
CA ALA A 294 -41.64 13.61 12.17
C ALA A 294 -43.04 13.59 11.52
N VAL A 295 -43.39 12.49 10.87
CA VAL A 295 -44.76 12.31 10.29
C VAL A 295 -45.81 12.13 11.38
N VAL A 296 -45.49 11.38 12.44
CA VAL A 296 -46.39 11.19 13.60
C VAL A 296 -46.64 12.50 14.33
N VAL A 297 -45.59 13.32 14.56
CA VAL A 297 -45.73 14.64 15.20
C VAL A 297 -46.58 15.59 14.34
N LYS A 298 -46.44 15.54 13.02
CA LYS A 298 -47.23 16.38 12.11
C LYS A 298 -48.72 16.01 12.10
N ASN A 299 -49.05 14.74 12.33
CA ASN A 299 -50.45 14.27 12.42
C ASN A 299 -51.13 14.53 13.78
N ILE A 300 -50.36 14.83 14.84
CA ILE A 300 -50.93 15.12 16.18
C ILE A 300 -51.23 16.62 16.34
N SER A 301 -50.68 17.52 15.53
CA SER A 301 -50.79 18.97 15.72
C SER A 301 -51.89 19.66 14.91
N VAL A 302 -52.79 18.90 14.27
CA VAL A 302 -53.94 19.49 13.57
C VAL A 302 -55.24 19.16 14.34
N LYS A 303 -55.47 19.83 15.51
CA LYS A 303 -56.85 20.05 15.98
C LYS A 303 -57.36 21.33 15.32
N PRO A 304 -58.53 21.28 14.69
CA PRO A 304 -59.13 22.50 14.13
C PRO A 304 -59.51 23.46 15.25
N PRO A 305 -59.36 24.79 15.06
CA PRO A 305 -59.78 25.75 16.05
C PRO A 305 -61.32 25.76 16.13
N LYS A 306 -61.86 25.66 17.37
CA LYS A 306 -63.25 25.93 17.68
C LYS A 306 -63.58 27.37 17.24
N LYS A 307 -64.64 27.48 16.43
CA LYS A 307 -65.33 28.78 16.19
C LYS A 307 -65.99 29.24 17.48
N ASP A 308 -65.51 30.30 18.09
CA ASP A 308 -66.26 31.12 18.99
C ASP A 308 -66.51 32.47 18.33
N ASN A 309 -67.77 32.69 18.05
CA ASN A 309 -68.38 33.98 17.70
C ASN A 309 -68.34 34.89 18.92
N LYS A 310 -67.65 36.04 18.82
CA LYS A 310 -68.24 37.28 19.38
C LYS A 310 -67.53 38.51 18.79
N GLU A 311 -68.35 39.34 18.29
CA GLU A 311 -68.12 40.73 17.88
C GLU A 311 -67.47 41.57 18.98
N LYS A 312 -66.58 42.48 18.65
CA LYS A 312 -66.70 43.95 18.74
C LYS A 312 -65.36 44.68 18.61
N THR A 313 -65.35 45.56 17.62
CA THR A 313 -64.89 46.93 17.65
C THR A 313 -63.56 47.34 18.30
N GLY A 314 -62.71 47.95 17.46
CA GLY A 314 -61.98 49.11 17.94
C GLY A 314 -60.46 49.13 17.68
N GLY A 315 -60.03 50.04 16.82
CA GLY A 315 -58.79 50.77 17.06
C GLY A 315 -57.53 50.35 16.29
N SER A 316 -57.33 51.06 15.21
CA SER A 316 -56.08 51.23 14.47
C SER A 316 -54.93 51.63 15.36
N ASN A 317 -53.74 51.03 15.11
CA ASN A 317 -52.50 51.80 15.17
C ASN A 317 -51.35 50.99 14.49
N ILE A 318 -51.14 51.34 13.22
CA ILE A 318 -49.99 50.93 12.47
C ILE A 318 -48.81 51.88 12.83
N ARG A 319 -47.82 51.42 13.54
CA ARG A 319 -46.52 52.10 13.64
C ARG A 319 -45.54 51.52 12.64
N ARG A 320 -45.31 52.26 11.55
CA ARG A 320 -44.19 52.10 10.63
C ARG A 320 -42.91 52.46 11.34
N ILE A 321 -41.98 51.50 11.45
CA ILE A 321 -40.59 51.80 11.80
C ILE A 321 -39.79 51.95 10.51
N LYS A 322 -39.27 53.18 10.29
CA LYS A 322 -38.40 53.56 9.19
C LYS A 322 -37.02 52.96 9.42
N ALA A 323 -36.44 52.38 8.37
CA ALA A 323 -35.03 52.03 8.28
C ALA A 323 -34.19 53.29 8.29
N LYS A 324 -33.09 53.24 9.05
CA LYS A 324 -32.10 54.34 9.18
C LYS A 324 -30.83 53.96 8.40
N ASP A 325 -30.64 54.60 7.29
CA ASP A 325 -29.37 54.66 6.56
C ASP A 325 -28.26 55.16 7.46
N LYS A 326 -27.12 54.51 7.42
CA LYS A 326 -25.86 55.08 7.88
C LYS A 326 -24.78 54.87 6.83
N LYS A 327 -24.60 55.97 6.09
CA LYS A 327 -23.45 56.29 5.24
C LYS A 327 -22.32 56.85 6.14
N ARG A 328 -21.08 56.65 5.67
CA ARG A 328 -19.79 57.32 6.04
C ARG A 328 -19.12 56.77 7.30
N ARG A 329 -17.85 56.37 7.26
CA ARG A 329 -16.63 56.93 6.58
C ARG A 329 -15.64 55.81 6.34
#